data_29fd48275327e5941fcf1d0702e35400
#
_entry.id   29fd48275327e5941fcf1d0702e35400
#
_cell.length_a   1.000
_cell.length_b   1.000
_cell.length_c   1.000
_cell.angle_alpha   90.00
_cell.angle_beta   90.00
_cell.angle_gamma   90.00
#
_symmetry.space_group_name_H-M   'P 1'
#
loop_
_entity.id
_entity.type
_entity.pdbx_description
1 polymer ?
#
loop_
_entity_poly.entity_id
_entity_poly.type
_entity_poly.pdbx_seq_one_letter_code
_entity_poly.pdbx_strand_id
1 'polypeptide(L)'
;MIDPSHGGYDKGANFGGKLLEKDVTLKLARELHKELDDLGIPSRMLRDSDVDVPMERRAEITNEQRAGIYIALHAGLPGHGVRVYTSLLANPQQAATGRFLPWESAQAAALDRSKAVGQAVTSELRKKGMTVAALGLPIRPLNNIIVPAIAVELAPEGDDLQSLESSKRNAGIVAAIAMGIAQVRGQIGARP
;
A
#
# COMPACT_ATOMS: atom_id res chain seq x y z
N MET A 1 2.78 5.28 -7.25
CA MET A 1 1.29 5.36 -7.19
C MET A 1 0.85 5.09 -5.77
N ILE A 2 0.08 5.99 -5.18
CA ILE A 2 -0.54 5.84 -3.86
C ILE A 2 -2.02 5.55 -4.10
N ASP A 3 -2.52 4.46 -3.55
CA ASP A 3 -3.91 4.05 -3.67
C ASP A 3 -4.61 4.14 -2.31
N PRO A 4 -5.41 5.20 -2.07
CA PRO A 4 -6.33 5.20 -0.94
C PRO A 4 -7.45 4.21 -1.23
N SER A 5 -7.43 3.07 -0.57
CA SER A 5 -8.41 2.00 -0.80
C SER A 5 -9.84 2.47 -0.54
N HIS A 6 -10.81 1.79 -1.19
CA HIS A 6 -12.23 2.16 -1.15
C HIS A 6 -12.52 3.52 -1.80
N GLY A 7 -13.71 4.09 -1.58
CA GLY A 7 -14.16 5.38 -2.12
C GLY A 7 -15.56 5.34 -2.72
N GLY A 8 -16.24 6.47 -2.72
CA GLY A 8 -17.60 6.58 -3.24
C GLY A 8 -18.57 5.67 -2.48
N TYR A 9 -19.23 4.75 -3.18
CA TYR A 9 -20.16 3.76 -2.60
C TYR A 9 -19.46 2.68 -1.78
N ASP A 10 -18.21 2.33 -2.12
CA ASP A 10 -17.41 1.40 -1.33
C ASP A 10 -16.82 2.13 -0.12
N LYS A 11 -17.45 1.93 1.02
CA LYS A 11 -17.06 2.58 2.28
C LYS A 11 -15.89 1.91 2.98
N GLY A 12 -15.56 0.65 2.63
CA GLY A 12 -14.65 -0.18 3.39
C GLY A 12 -15.18 -0.46 4.82
N ALA A 13 -14.27 -0.65 5.75
CA ALA A 13 -14.61 -0.88 7.15
C ALA A 13 -15.31 0.36 7.77
N ASN A 14 -16.23 0.09 8.71
CA ASN A 14 -16.96 1.11 9.47
C ASN A 14 -16.54 1.06 10.93
N PHE A 15 -15.93 2.14 11.40
CA PHE A 15 -15.42 2.27 12.76
C PHE A 15 -16.41 3.05 13.63
N GLY A 16 -17.38 2.33 14.20
CA GLY A 16 -18.35 2.89 15.12
C GLY A 16 -19.38 3.86 14.51
N GLY A 17 -19.64 3.75 13.21
CA GLY A 17 -20.69 4.50 12.50
C GLY A 17 -20.29 5.91 12.05
N LYS A 18 -19.19 6.46 12.56
CA LYS A 18 -18.76 7.85 12.26
C LYS A 18 -17.50 7.93 11.40
N LEU A 19 -16.63 6.94 11.48
CA LEU A 19 -15.36 6.88 10.75
C LEU A 19 -15.41 5.75 9.75
N LEU A 20 -15.12 6.03 8.50
CA LEU A 20 -15.10 5.07 7.40
C LEU A 20 -13.66 4.85 6.90
N GLU A 21 -13.34 3.63 6.50
CA GLU A 21 -12.02 3.31 5.96
C GLU A 21 -11.64 4.20 4.78
N LYS A 22 -12.56 4.46 3.85
CA LYS A 22 -12.32 5.32 2.69
C LYS A 22 -11.84 6.73 3.05
N ASP A 23 -12.30 7.28 4.20
CA ASP A 23 -11.92 8.63 4.65
C ASP A 23 -10.55 8.61 5.32
N VAL A 24 -10.29 7.59 6.14
CA VAL A 24 -8.97 7.37 6.77
C VAL A 24 -7.89 7.19 5.71
N THR A 25 -8.14 6.33 4.73
CA THR A 25 -7.17 6.03 3.67
C THR A 25 -6.90 7.22 2.76
N LEU A 26 -7.92 8.03 2.45
CA LEU A 26 -7.76 9.25 1.66
C LEU A 26 -6.92 10.31 2.40
N LYS A 27 -7.16 10.47 3.70
CA LYS A 27 -6.35 11.38 4.53
C LYS A 27 -4.89 10.94 4.57
N LEU A 28 -4.64 9.65 4.86
CA LEU A 28 -3.29 9.10 4.89
C LEU A 28 -2.57 9.22 3.53
N ALA A 29 -3.29 9.01 2.44
CA ALA A 29 -2.73 9.13 1.10
C ALA A 29 -2.26 10.55 0.79
N ARG A 30 -3.03 11.55 1.20
CA ARG A 30 -2.65 12.98 1.05
C ARG A 30 -1.42 13.33 1.88
N GLU A 31 -1.36 12.83 3.13
CA GLU A 31 -0.21 13.03 4.00
C GLU A 31 1.05 12.32 3.42
N LEU A 32 0.90 11.10 2.90
CA LEU A 32 2.00 10.36 2.25
C LEU A 32 2.46 11.04 0.96
N HIS A 33 1.54 11.54 0.15
CA HIS A 33 1.87 12.28 -1.07
C HIS A 33 2.73 13.49 -0.73
N LYS A 34 2.31 14.28 0.25
CA LYS A 34 3.08 15.43 0.73
C LYS A 34 4.47 15.04 1.24
N GLU A 35 4.57 14.01 2.06
CA GLU A 35 5.84 13.56 2.63
C GLU A 35 6.83 13.07 1.55
N LEU A 36 6.31 12.37 0.52
CA LEU A 36 7.13 11.96 -0.61
C LEU A 36 7.61 13.16 -1.45
N ASP A 37 6.76 14.17 -1.65
CA ASP A 37 7.14 15.41 -2.34
C ASP A 37 8.22 16.16 -1.56
N ASP A 38 8.11 16.25 -0.25
CA ASP A 38 9.11 16.87 0.63
C ASP A 38 10.48 16.14 0.54
N LEU A 39 10.47 14.83 0.24
CA LEU A 39 11.67 14.02 -0.02
C LEU A 39 12.14 14.04 -1.49
N GLY A 40 11.49 14.81 -2.37
CA GLY A 40 11.80 14.86 -3.79
C GLY A 40 11.50 13.54 -4.53
N ILE A 41 10.49 12.79 -4.06
CA ILE A 41 10.02 11.54 -4.67
C ILE A 41 8.69 11.80 -5.36
N PRO A 42 8.65 11.92 -6.69
CA PRO A 42 7.41 12.16 -7.42
C PRO A 42 6.38 11.08 -7.13
N SER A 43 5.20 11.47 -6.74
CA SER A 43 4.10 10.55 -6.46
C SER A 43 2.78 11.01 -7.09
N ARG A 44 1.87 10.06 -7.29
CA ARG A 44 0.50 10.30 -7.76
C ARG A 44 -0.47 9.52 -6.90
N MET A 45 -1.59 10.12 -6.61
CA MET A 45 -2.71 9.45 -5.96
C MET A 45 -3.63 8.86 -7.02
N LEU A 46 -4.14 7.65 -6.76
CA LEU A 46 -5.09 6.99 -7.66
C LEU A 46 -6.47 7.64 -7.59
N ARG A 47 -6.85 8.15 -6.43
CA ARG A 47 -7.95 9.08 -6.22
C ARG A 47 -7.52 10.16 -5.22
N ASP A 48 -8.00 11.37 -5.38
CA ASP A 48 -7.78 12.51 -4.47
C ASP A 48 -9.07 13.06 -3.84
N SER A 49 -10.18 12.43 -4.17
CA SER A 49 -11.52 12.76 -3.70
C SER A 49 -12.31 11.48 -3.36
N ASP A 50 -13.53 11.64 -2.82
CA ASP A 50 -14.40 10.52 -2.49
C ASP A 50 -15.15 10.01 -3.73
N VAL A 51 -14.40 9.31 -4.60
CA VAL A 51 -14.90 8.69 -5.83
C VAL A 51 -14.69 7.18 -5.78
N ASP A 52 -15.60 6.46 -6.43
CA ASP A 52 -15.47 5.02 -6.59
C ASP A 52 -14.46 4.70 -7.70
N VAL A 53 -13.51 3.82 -7.39
CA VAL A 53 -12.56 3.28 -8.35
C VAL A 53 -12.60 1.75 -8.23
N PRO A 54 -13.16 1.05 -9.22
CA PRO A 54 -13.24 -0.40 -9.21
C PRO A 54 -11.86 -1.07 -9.06
N MET A 55 -11.83 -2.23 -8.41
CA MET A 55 -10.59 -2.96 -8.10
C MET A 55 -9.72 -3.21 -9.33
N GLU A 56 -10.34 -3.67 -10.42
CA GLU A 56 -9.66 -3.94 -11.69
C GLU A 56 -9.06 -2.67 -12.28
N ARG A 57 -9.79 -1.55 -12.18
CA ARG A 57 -9.35 -0.25 -12.71
C ARG A 57 -8.13 0.30 -11.94
N ARG A 58 -8.00 -0.02 -10.64
CA ARG A 58 -6.82 0.34 -9.84
C ARG A 58 -5.54 -0.27 -10.41
N ALA A 59 -5.60 -1.56 -10.76
CA ALA A 59 -4.48 -2.27 -11.38
C ALA A 59 -4.18 -1.74 -12.79
N GLU A 60 -5.20 -1.55 -13.63
CA GLU A 60 -5.05 -1.01 -14.98
C GLU A 60 -4.36 0.35 -14.97
N ILE A 61 -4.89 1.33 -14.23
CA ILE A 61 -4.32 2.68 -14.14
C ILE A 61 -2.85 2.62 -13.70
N THR A 62 -2.56 1.81 -12.68
CA THR A 62 -1.19 1.69 -12.14
C THR A 62 -0.24 1.12 -13.18
N ASN A 63 -0.65 0.07 -13.90
CA ASN A 63 0.15 -0.60 -14.91
C ASN A 63 0.34 0.27 -16.15
N GLU A 64 -0.70 0.96 -16.62
CA GLU A 64 -0.64 1.91 -17.74
C GLU A 64 0.32 3.07 -17.46
N GLN A 65 0.29 3.62 -16.25
CA GLN A 65 1.15 4.73 -15.85
C GLN A 65 2.59 4.32 -15.55
N ARG A 66 2.90 3.03 -15.57
CA ARG A 66 4.24 2.49 -15.29
C ARG A 66 4.84 3.06 -14.01
N ALA A 67 4.05 3.09 -12.95
CA ALA A 67 4.50 3.58 -11.66
C ALA A 67 5.77 2.84 -11.21
N GLY A 68 6.68 3.50 -10.50
CA GLY A 68 7.87 2.84 -9.94
C GLY A 68 7.51 1.90 -8.79
N ILE A 69 6.51 2.29 -7.98
CA ILE A 69 5.94 1.50 -6.87
C ILE A 69 4.43 1.75 -6.83
N TYR A 70 3.68 0.72 -6.42
CA TYR A 70 2.29 0.84 -6.01
C TYR A 70 2.16 0.59 -4.51
N ILE A 71 1.40 1.45 -3.81
CA ILE A 71 1.14 1.36 -2.38
C ILE A 71 -0.34 1.52 -2.14
N ALA A 72 -1.00 0.43 -1.74
CA ALA A 72 -2.37 0.48 -1.23
C ALA A 72 -2.37 0.83 0.26
N LEU A 73 -3.23 1.75 0.65
CA LEU A 73 -3.47 2.12 2.05
C LEU A 73 -4.81 1.61 2.50
N HIS A 74 -4.82 0.91 3.62
CA HIS A 74 -6.00 0.33 4.25
C HIS A 74 -6.09 0.73 5.72
N ALA A 75 -7.28 0.66 6.28
CA ALA A 75 -7.50 0.67 7.73
C ALA A 75 -8.49 -0.44 8.07
N GLY A 76 -8.19 -1.26 9.06
CA GLY A 76 -8.99 -2.46 9.33
C GLY A 76 -8.98 -2.90 10.79
N LEU A 77 -9.91 -3.80 11.09
CA LEU A 77 -10.07 -4.54 12.34
C LEU A 77 -9.81 -6.03 12.08
N PRO A 78 -9.51 -6.84 13.10
CA PRO A 78 -9.15 -6.53 14.48
C PRO A 78 -7.65 -6.35 14.70
N GLY A 79 -7.26 -5.98 15.89
CA GLY A 79 -5.87 -5.97 16.36
C GLY A 79 -5.31 -4.56 16.56
N HIS A 80 -4.00 -4.43 16.60
CA HIS A 80 -3.30 -3.17 16.81
C HIS A 80 -2.03 -3.12 15.95
N GLY A 81 -1.48 -1.92 15.76
CA GLY A 81 -0.25 -1.71 15.01
C GLY A 81 -0.49 -1.53 13.51
N VAL A 82 0.49 -1.92 12.72
CA VAL A 82 0.50 -1.78 11.26
C VAL A 82 0.79 -3.14 10.62
N ARG A 83 0.09 -3.45 9.54
CA ARG A 83 0.34 -4.63 8.72
C ARG A 83 0.89 -4.21 7.37
N VAL A 84 1.97 -4.84 6.95
CA VAL A 84 2.56 -4.64 5.63
C VAL A 84 2.40 -5.93 4.84
N TYR A 85 1.68 -5.85 3.74
CA TYR A 85 1.39 -7.00 2.88
C TYR A 85 2.19 -6.94 1.59
N THR A 86 2.67 -8.10 1.17
CA THR A 86 3.19 -8.35 -0.17
C THR A 86 2.40 -9.46 -0.83
N SER A 87 2.42 -9.55 -2.14
CA SER A 87 1.76 -10.64 -2.86
C SER A 87 2.34 -12.00 -2.48
N LEU A 88 1.46 -12.98 -2.32
CA LEU A 88 1.79 -14.40 -2.28
C LEU A 88 1.21 -15.06 -3.53
N LEU A 89 2.09 -15.56 -4.39
CA LEU A 89 1.72 -16.24 -5.63
C LEU A 89 1.89 -17.75 -5.46
N ALA A 90 0.93 -18.53 -5.94
CA ALA A 90 0.95 -19.99 -5.81
C ALA A 90 2.14 -20.62 -6.54
N ASN A 91 2.49 -20.11 -7.75
CA ASN A 91 3.57 -20.64 -8.59
C ASN A 91 4.34 -19.49 -9.27
N PRO A 92 5.12 -18.69 -8.54
CA PRO A 92 5.79 -17.52 -9.10
C PRO A 92 6.80 -17.85 -10.22
N GLN A 93 7.45 -19.00 -10.16
CA GLN A 93 8.44 -19.43 -11.15
C GLN A 93 7.81 -19.83 -12.50
N GLN A 94 6.66 -20.50 -12.48
CA GLN A 94 5.93 -20.84 -13.70
C GLN A 94 5.35 -19.58 -14.37
N ALA A 95 4.90 -18.63 -13.58
CA ALA A 95 4.40 -17.36 -14.09
C ALA A 95 5.51 -16.54 -14.77
N ALA A 96 6.74 -16.58 -14.27
CA ALA A 96 7.85 -15.79 -14.82
C ALA A 96 8.39 -16.31 -16.17
N THR A 97 8.13 -17.58 -16.56
CA THR A 97 8.64 -18.22 -17.78
C THR A 97 7.63 -18.31 -18.91
N GLY A 98 6.36 -18.03 -18.64
CA GLY A 98 5.29 -18.10 -19.63
C GLY A 98 5.26 -16.89 -20.58
N ARG A 99 4.92 -17.13 -21.86
CA ARG A 99 4.72 -16.05 -22.85
C ARG A 99 3.51 -15.17 -22.53
N PHE A 100 2.55 -15.71 -21.78
CA PHE A 100 1.37 -15.03 -21.27
C PHE A 100 1.28 -15.26 -19.78
N LEU A 101 1.32 -14.20 -18.99
CA LEU A 101 1.10 -14.25 -17.56
C LEU A 101 -0.40 -14.26 -17.27
N PRO A 102 -0.90 -15.21 -16.48
CA PRO A 102 -2.24 -15.08 -15.91
C PRO A 102 -2.35 -13.76 -15.14
N TRP A 103 -3.50 -13.09 -15.26
CA TRP A 103 -3.74 -11.81 -14.59
C TRP A 103 -3.47 -11.88 -13.08
N GLU A 104 -3.81 -12.99 -12.44
CA GLU A 104 -3.58 -13.26 -11.01
C GLU A 104 -2.11 -13.44 -10.63
N SER A 105 -1.22 -13.52 -11.62
CA SER A 105 0.23 -13.71 -11.45
C SER A 105 1.04 -12.56 -12.01
N ALA A 106 0.41 -11.44 -12.37
CA ALA A 106 1.08 -10.30 -13.00
C ALA A 106 2.24 -9.75 -12.13
N GLN A 107 2.14 -9.89 -10.82
CA GLN A 107 3.17 -9.48 -9.86
C GLN A 107 4.45 -10.32 -9.91
N ALA A 108 4.48 -11.47 -10.60
CA ALA A 108 5.62 -12.43 -10.53
C ALA A 108 6.98 -11.78 -10.83
N ALA A 109 7.06 -10.95 -11.86
CA ALA A 109 8.31 -10.29 -12.26
C ALA A 109 8.76 -9.17 -11.28
N ALA A 110 7.87 -8.70 -10.41
CA ALA A 110 8.13 -7.63 -9.45
C ALA A 110 8.19 -8.12 -7.99
N LEU A 111 7.93 -9.41 -7.75
CA LEU A 111 7.71 -9.95 -6.40
C LEU A 111 8.88 -9.71 -5.44
N ASP A 112 10.11 -9.93 -5.87
CA ASP A 112 11.28 -9.74 -4.99
C ASP A 112 11.52 -8.25 -4.68
N ARG A 113 11.26 -7.37 -5.66
CA ARG A 113 11.30 -5.92 -5.43
C ARG A 113 10.17 -5.48 -4.48
N SER A 114 8.99 -6.08 -4.59
CA SER A 114 7.88 -5.84 -3.65
C SER A 114 8.25 -6.25 -2.22
N LYS A 115 8.89 -7.41 -2.06
CA LYS A 115 9.41 -7.85 -0.76
C LYS A 115 10.46 -6.88 -0.20
N ALA A 116 11.39 -6.39 -1.03
CA ALA A 116 12.39 -5.42 -0.61
C ALA A 116 11.74 -4.10 -0.12
N VAL A 117 10.73 -3.59 -0.85
CA VAL A 117 9.94 -2.43 -0.40
C VAL A 117 9.23 -2.72 0.92
N GLY A 118 8.54 -3.86 1.03
CA GLY A 118 7.84 -4.26 2.25
C GLY A 118 8.78 -4.37 3.46
N GLN A 119 9.97 -4.93 3.27
CA GLN A 119 11.00 -5.04 4.32
C GLN A 119 11.52 -3.67 4.76
N ALA A 120 11.81 -2.77 3.82
CA ALA A 120 12.27 -1.42 4.12
C ALA A 120 11.21 -0.64 4.91
N VAL A 121 9.96 -0.64 4.46
CA VAL A 121 8.85 0.02 5.16
C VAL A 121 8.64 -0.59 6.56
N THR A 122 8.64 -1.92 6.67
CA THR A 122 8.53 -2.62 7.97
C THR A 122 9.64 -2.22 8.93
N SER A 123 10.89 -2.12 8.43
CA SER A 123 12.04 -1.69 9.24
C SER A 123 11.85 -0.27 9.77
N GLU A 124 11.44 0.67 8.92
CA GLU A 124 11.24 2.07 9.34
C GLU A 124 10.09 2.22 10.33
N LEU A 125 8.98 1.50 10.14
CA LEU A 125 7.89 1.47 11.10
C LEU A 125 8.34 0.95 12.48
N ARG A 126 9.15 -0.12 12.51
CA ARG A 126 9.72 -0.65 13.76
C ARG A 126 10.68 0.32 14.44
N LYS A 127 11.51 1.05 13.69
CA LYS A 127 12.36 2.12 14.22
C LYS A 127 11.56 3.24 14.90
N LYS A 128 10.33 3.47 14.45
CA LYS A 128 9.39 4.41 15.09
C LYS A 128 8.67 3.81 16.31
N GLY A 129 9.04 2.59 16.74
CA GLY A 129 8.44 1.91 17.89
C GLY A 129 7.07 1.29 17.62
N MET A 130 6.68 1.12 16.36
CA MET A 130 5.38 0.55 16.02
C MET A 130 5.41 -0.98 16.05
N THR A 131 4.33 -1.59 16.49
CA THR A 131 4.09 -3.03 16.29
C THR A 131 3.77 -3.28 14.83
N VAL A 132 4.56 -4.14 14.16
CA VAL A 132 4.41 -4.38 12.72
C VAL A 132 4.39 -5.87 12.41
N ALA A 133 3.34 -6.32 11.72
CA ALA A 133 3.26 -7.62 11.08
C ALA A 133 3.56 -7.48 9.58
N ALA A 134 4.50 -8.30 9.06
CA ALA A 134 4.79 -8.40 7.63
C ALA A 134 4.23 -9.75 7.13
N LEU A 135 3.36 -9.72 6.13
CA LEU A 135 2.54 -10.84 5.69
C LEU A 135 2.59 -11.00 4.17
N GLY A 136 2.65 -12.23 3.69
CA GLY A 136 2.41 -12.57 2.29
C GLY A 136 0.99 -13.09 2.12
N LEU A 137 0.17 -12.46 1.28
CA LEU A 137 -1.21 -12.88 1.03
C LEU A 137 -1.56 -12.77 -0.46
N PRO A 138 -2.44 -13.65 -0.98
CA PRO A 138 -2.94 -13.55 -2.36
C PRO A 138 -4.06 -12.51 -2.44
N ILE A 139 -3.71 -11.22 -2.36
CA ILE A 139 -4.68 -10.11 -2.32
C ILE A 139 -4.69 -9.29 -3.61
N ARG A 140 -5.88 -8.86 -3.99
CA ARG A 140 -6.09 -7.88 -5.07
C ARG A 140 -6.04 -6.46 -4.50
N PRO A 141 -5.58 -5.47 -5.28
CA PRO A 141 -5.07 -5.61 -6.66
C PRO A 141 -3.58 -5.99 -6.72
N LEU A 142 -2.87 -6.26 -5.59
CA LEU A 142 -1.42 -6.48 -5.59
C LEU A 142 -0.97 -7.54 -6.60
N ASN A 143 -1.68 -8.69 -6.66
CA ASN A 143 -1.34 -9.77 -7.60
C ASN A 143 -1.45 -9.36 -9.08
N ASN A 144 -2.23 -8.31 -9.37
CA ASN A 144 -2.50 -7.81 -10.72
C ASN A 144 -1.58 -6.64 -11.13
N ILE A 145 -0.71 -6.18 -10.23
CA ILE A 145 0.22 -5.07 -10.45
C ILE A 145 1.53 -5.61 -11.01
N ILE A 146 2.02 -5.03 -12.12
CA ILE A 146 3.28 -5.45 -12.77
C ILE A 146 4.53 -4.75 -12.22
N VAL A 147 4.36 -3.77 -11.33
CA VAL A 147 5.45 -3.04 -10.67
C VAL A 147 5.56 -3.48 -9.21
N PRO A 148 6.64 -3.14 -8.48
CA PRO A 148 6.73 -3.39 -7.04
C PRO A 148 5.48 -2.86 -6.32
N ALA A 149 4.85 -3.71 -5.50
CA ALA A 149 3.57 -3.41 -4.89
C ALA A 149 3.51 -3.91 -3.43
N ILE A 150 3.01 -3.06 -2.55
CA ILE A 150 2.70 -3.40 -1.16
C ILE A 150 1.33 -2.85 -0.77
N ALA A 151 0.73 -3.43 0.26
CA ALA A 151 -0.36 -2.79 0.98
C ALA A 151 0.05 -2.53 2.43
N VAL A 152 -0.38 -1.40 2.96
CA VAL A 152 -0.16 -1.02 4.36
C VAL A 152 -1.51 -0.80 5.00
N GLU A 153 -1.81 -1.58 6.02
CA GLU A 153 -3.06 -1.52 6.76
C GLU A 153 -2.82 -1.05 8.20
N LEU A 154 -3.57 -0.05 8.61
CA LEU A 154 -3.55 0.46 9.97
C LEU A 154 -4.67 -0.20 10.77
N ALA A 155 -4.33 -0.79 11.92
CA ALA A 155 -5.31 -1.19 12.92
C ALA A 155 -5.46 -0.08 13.96
N PRO A 156 -6.62 0.05 14.63
CA PRO A 156 -6.77 0.94 15.77
C PRO A 156 -5.84 0.53 16.92
N GLU A 157 -5.67 1.38 17.92
CA GLU A 157 -4.93 1.04 19.15
C GLU A 157 -5.89 0.38 20.14
N GLY A 158 -5.95 -0.95 20.11
CA GLY A 158 -6.91 -1.71 20.89
C GLY A 158 -8.35 -1.36 20.49
N ASP A 159 -9.17 -1.00 21.47
CA ASP A 159 -10.57 -0.62 21.26
C ASP A 159 -10.76 0.87 20.90
N ASP A 160 -9.65 1.65 20.87
CA ASP A 160 -9.70 3.07 20.52
C ASP A 160 -9.73 3.27 18.99
N LEU A 161 -10.93 3.24 18.42
CA LEU A 161 -11.16 3.48 16.99
C LEU A 161 -10.74 4.89 16.55
N GLN A 162 -10.75 5.87 17.45
CA GLN A 162 -10.35 7.27 17.19
C GLN A 162 -8.83 7.37 16.93
N SER A 163 -8.05 6.40 17.39
CA SER A 163 -6.61 6.35 17.15
C SER A 163 -6.25 6.33 15.66
N LEU A 164 -7.16 5.87 14.78
CA LEU A 164 -7.01 5.93 13.32
C LEU A 164 -6.99 7.37 12.78
N GLU A 165 -7.53 8.35 13.51
CA GLU A 165 -7.49 9.77 13.16
C GLU A 165 -6.34 10.53 13.84
N SER A 166 -5.56 9.87 14.71
CA SER A 166 -4.46 10.49 15.44
C SER A 166 -3.40 11.06 14.50
N SER A 167 -3.34 12.36 14.36
CA SER A 167 -2.39 13.05 13.47
C SER A 167 -0.93 12.72 13.81
N LYS A 168 -0.59 12.61 15.10
CA LYS A 168 0.77 12.26 15.54
C LYS A 168 1.16 10.85 15.12
N ARG A 169 0.25 9.87 15.30
CA ARG A 169 0.48 8.47 14.91
C ARG A 169 0.59 8.35 13.40
N ASN A 170 -0.35 8.96 12.69
CA ASN A 170 -0.41 8.91 11.22
C ASN A 170 0.82 9.56 10.59
N ALA A 171 1.28 10.71 11.07
CA ALA A 171 2.51 11.33 10.63
C ALA A 171 3.73 10.42 10.83
N GLY A 172 3.81 9.69 11.96
CA GLY A 172 4.86 8.70 12.19
C GLY A 172 4.83 7.54 11.20
N ILE A 173 3.65 7.05 10.86
CA ILE A 173 3.44 5.96 9.88
C ILE A 173 3.81 6.44 8.48
N VAL A 174 3.30 7.60 8.08
CA VAL A 174 3.56 8.21 6.77
C VAL A 174 5.05 8.45 6.56
N ALA A 175 5.73 9.06 7.54
CA ALA A 175 7.17 9.27 7.49
C ALA A 175 7.96 7.95 7.36
N ALA A 176 7.54 6.90 8.08
CA ALA A 176 8.20 5.59 7.98
C ALA A 176 8.00 4.95 6.59
N ILE A 177 6.79 5.04 6.02
CA ILE A 177 6.53 4.56 4.65
C ILE A 177 7.41 5.32 3.66
N ALA A 178 7.44 6.65 3.71
CA ALA A 178 8.20 7.49 2.80
C ALA A 178 9.71 7.22 2.90
N MET A 179 10.25 7.08 4.12
CA MET A 179 11.66 6.72 4.33
C MET A 179 12.01 5.33 3.81
N GLY A 180 11.13 4.33 4.02
CA GLY A 180 11.29 2.99 3.47
C GLY A 180 11.37 3.00 1.94
N ILE A 181 10.52 3.79 1.29
CA ILE A 181 10.53 3.98 -0.18
C ILE A 181 11.83 4.65 -0.61
N ALA A 182 12.26 5.70 0.09
CA ALA A 182 13.48 6.44 -0.22
C ALA A 182 14.75 5.53 -0.21
N GLN A 183 14.81 4.60 0.75
CA GLN A 183 15.95 3.65 0.86
C GLN A 183 16.08 2.72 -0.34
N VAL A 184 14.95 2.27 -0.91
CA VAL A 184 14.96 1.31 -2.03
C VAL A 184 14.81 1.98 -3.40
N ARG A 185 14.68 3.31 -3.46
CA ARG A 185 14.47 4.07 -4.69
C ARG A 185 15.45 3.72 -5.81
N GLY A 186 16.74 3.58 -5.48
CA GLY A 186 17.78 3.23 -6.45
C GLY A 186 17.64 1.81 -7.04
N GLN A 187 17.04 0.90 -6.29
CA GLN A 187 16.84 -0.50 -6.70
C GLN A 187 15.58 -0.68 -7.53
N ILE A 188 14.60 0.21 -7.37
CA ILE A 188 13.28 0.12 -8.02
C ILE A 188 13.31 0.71 -9.42
N GLY A 189 14.11 1.77 -9.65
CA GLY A 189 14.26 2.44 -10.95
C GLY A 189 15.14 1.70 -11.95
N ALA A 190 15.88 0.68 -11.53
CA ALA A 190 16.64 -0.17 -12.41
C ALA A 190 15.65 -1.09 -13.18
N ARG A 191 15.35 -0.74 -14.43
CA ARG A 191 14.69 -1.66 -15.35
C ARG A 191 15.65 -2.84 -15.61
N PRO A 192 15.13 -4.09 -15.67
CA PRO A 192 15.90 -5.21 -16.16
C PRO A 192 16.26 -5.00 -17.64
#